data_efc256c428c561a41403205f25897a96
#
_entry.id   efc256c428c561a41403205f25897a96
#
_cell.length_a   1.000
_cell.length_b   1.000
_cell.length_c   1.000
_cell.angle_alpha   90.00
_cell.angle_beta   90.00
_cell.angle_gamma   90.00
#
_symmetry.space_group_name_H-M   'P 1'
#
loop_
_entity.id
_entity.type
_entity.pdbx_description
1 polymer ?
#
loop_
_entity_poly.entity_id
_entity_poly.type
_entity_poly.pdbx_seq_one_letter_code
_entity_poly.pdbx_strand_id
1 'polypeptide(L)'
;MSEFLRRPMLVLRMGLLLIFGALFSLLDLTIAQPRSPAISPKYVFLFLSDGGGMAHLEIARQYRRQILNEDFVIVDKIMKEGSVGVMTTHAADSLSTDSAAAATALAGGCKANIGALGVCADGTIPVSAMELARRRGMRLALVTNSTVYDASPAAFVCHVPNRRDFAAIISRYLDLAPDVLMGGGKEQFLLKGQNGAFQADEADALGAFLKKHYHLVENKTDLERTTSGKLLGLFAAKDMSFEIDRDKAREPSVYDMTRAAIKALYDNNPRGFFAFIESENIDTASHLSDITSVINDYREFDRAVGLAYEFYRKYPRETLILVTSDHETGGLGFTLALKDLSSTAGSNQVAGTVADFKKLQSIDISLQKATQILGPQPNAEAIEKMMREHFRGFTLAPEFKEAIIRRQPFSRTLFGNITANALGLMIANNTQIYWQNSAHTNQPVLVAALGASAEQFRGYYDNADFGRKLKTVIEGKKDRPS
;
A
#
# COMPACT_ATOMS: atom_id res chain seq x y z
N MET A 1 -27.01 61.54 48.49
CA MET A 1 -26.02 61.97 47.47
C MET A 1 -25.18 60.78 47.01
N SER A 2 -25.78 59.61 46.62
CA SER A 2 -25.04 58.37 46.24
C SER A 2 -25.69 57.58 45.10
N GLU A 3 -26.70 58.05 44.40
CA GLU A 3 -27.34 57.31 43.31
C GLU A 3 -27.09 57.87 41.89
N PHE A 4 -26.47 59.03 41.76
CA PHE A 4 -26.32 59.70 40.47
C PHE A 4 -25.03 59.35 39.72
N LEU A 5 -24.09 58.57 40.30
CA LEU A 5 -22.81 58.23 39.72
C LEU A 5 -22.74 56.79 39.18
N ARG A 6 -23.82 56.00 39.29
CA ARG A 6 -23.82 54.60 38.78
C ARG A 6 -24.32 54.39 37.34
N ARG A 7 -25.04 55.35 36.79
CA ARG A 7 -25.62 55.21 35.44
C ARG A 7 -24.66 55.41 34.28
N PRO A 8 -23.62 56.25 34.27
CA PRO A 8 -22.72 56.36 33.08
C PRO A 8 -21.80 55.20 32.92
N MET A 9 -21.41 54.40 33.96
CA MET A 9 -20.55 53.23 33.85
C MET A 9 -21.26 52.02 33.26
N LEU A 10 -22.56 51.86 33.37
CA LEU A 10 -23.34 50.77 32.82
C LEU A 10 -23.51 50.91 31.30
N VAL A 11 -23.76 52.15 30.84
CA VAL A 11 -23.90 52.46 29.42
C VAL A 11 -22.56 52.32 28.68
N LEU A 12 -21.44 52.68 29.33
CA LEU A 12 -20.10 52.50 28.76
C LEU A 12 -19.68 51.01 28.68
N ARG A 13 -20.07 50.19 29.67
CA ARG A 13 -19.82 48.75 29.65
C ARG A 13 -20.67 48.02 28.62
N MET A 14 -21.93 48.40 28.44
CA MET A 14 -22.77 47.85 27.38
C MET A 14 -22.31 48.27 25.98
N GLY A 15 -21.83 49.50 25.80
CA GLY A 15 -21.25 49.97 24.54
C GLY A 15 -19.96 49.26 24.19
N LEU A 16 -19.06 49.00 25.17
CA LEU A 16 -17.83 48.21 24.93
C LEU A 16 -18.13 46.74 24.61
N LEU A 17 -19.11 46.11 25.26
CA LEU A 17 -19.52 44.74 24.97
C LEU A 17 -20.14 44.57 23.56
N LEU A 18 -20.91 45.57 23.10
CA LEU A 18 -21.46 45.57 21.76
C LEU A 18 -20.40 45.83 20.67
N ILE A 19 -19.41 46.67 20.96
CA ILE A 19 -18.27 46.90 20.03
C ILE A 19 -17.36 45.66 19.98
N PHE A 20 -17.09 44.99 21.10
CA PHE A 20 -16.34 43.74 21.12
C PHE A 20 -17.12 42.58 20.43
N GLY A 21 -18.44 42.49 20.63
CA GLY A 21 -19.29 41.53 19.95
C GLY A 21 -19.34 41.75 18.43
N ALA A 22 -19.40 43.01 17.98
CA ALA A 22 -19.37 43.36 16.57
C ALA A 22 -17.99 43.18 15.93
N LEU A 23 -16.89 43.39 16.67
CA LEU A 23 -15.53 43.07 16.19
C LEU A 23 -15.29 41.56 16.15
N PHE A 24 -15.85 40.76 17.07
CA PHE A 24 -15.76 39.30 16.99
C PHE A 24 -16.61 38.72 15.85
N SER A 25 -17.79 39.27 15.56
CA SER A 25 -18.61 38.86 14.43
C SER A 25 -18.03 39.31 13.05
N LEU A 26 -17.17 40.34 13.03
CA LEU A 26 -16.44 40.77 11.85
C LEU A 26 -15.11 39.99 11.65
N LEU A 27 -14.57 39.35 12.73
CA LEU A 27 -13.40 38.49 12.63
C LEU A 27 -13.75 37.03 12.22
N ASP A 28 -15.02 36.61 12.33
CA ASP A 28 -15.55 35.37 11.76
C ASP A 28 -15.90 35.45 10.27
N LEU A 29 -15.61 36.55 9.60
CA LEU A 29 -15.35 36.53 8.19
C LEU A 29 -14.05 35.74 8.01
N THR A 30 -14.15 34.41 8.11
CA THR A 30 -13.20 33.48 7.52
C THR A 30 -12.84 34.07 6.17
N ILE A 31 -11.62 34.53 6.04
CA ILE A 31 -10.98 34.74 4.74
C ILE A 31 -11.03 33.33 4.12
N ALA A 32 -12.11 33.04 3.40
CA ALA A 32 -12.14 31.93 2.48
C ALA A 32 -11.01 32.28 1.50
N GLN A 33 -9.84 31.71 1.77
CA GLN A 33 -8.75 31.83 0.80
C GLN A 33 -9.35 31.47 -0.56
N PRO A 34 -9.18 32.30 -1.57
CA PRO A 34 -9.68 31.99 -2.89
C PRO A 34 -9.13 30.60 -3.22
N ARG A 35 -10.02 29.59 -3.21
CA ARG A 35 -9.66 28.23 -3.61
C ARG A 35 -9.14 28.37 -5.05
N SER A 36 -7.85 28.22 -5.23
CA SER A 36 -7.24 28.15 -6.54
C SER A 36 -8.08 27.22 -7.42
N PRO A 37 -8.32 27.56 -8.69
CA PRO A 37 -9.06 26.67 -9.57
C PRO A 37 -8.41 25.28 -9.49
N ALA A 38 -9.22 24.23 -9.31
CA ALA A 38 -8.72 22.86 -9.25
C ALA A 38 -7.98 22.58 -10.57
N ILE A 39 -6.67 22.47 -10.48
CA ILE A 39 -5.82 22.17 -11.65
C ILE A 39 -5.87 20.65 -11.79
N SER A 40 -6.45 20.17 -12.90
CA SER A 40 -6.38 18.74 -13.21
C SER A 40 -4.93 18.34 -13.44
N PRO A 41 -4.40 17.38 -12.68
CA PRO A 41 -3.02 16.94 -12.86
C PRO A 41 -2.82 16.31 -14.24
N LYS A 42 -1.66 16.56 -14.81
CA LYS A 42 -1.18 15.92 -16.03
C LYS A 42 -0.50 14.59 -15.72
N TYR A 43 0.15 14.50 -14.55
CA TYR A 43 0.86 13.34 -14.09
C TYR A 43 0.29 12.88 -12.76
N VAL A 44 -0.26 11.68 -12.74
CA VAL A 44 -0.85 11.08 -11.53
C VAL A 44 -0.06 9.85 -11.16
N PHE A 45 0.43 9.81 -9.93
CA PHE A 45 1.02 8.65 -9.30
C PHE A 45 0.10 8.20 -8.16
N LEU A 46 -0.34 6.96 -8.19
CA LEU A 46 -1.03 6.30 -7.10
C LEU A 46 -0.16 5.13 -6.61
N PHE A 47 0.39 5.29 -5.43
CA PHE A 47 1.15 4.26 -4.72
C PHE A 47 0.25 3.55 -3.72
N LEU A 48 0.20 2.23 -3.79
CA LEU A 48 -0.56 1.36 -2.91
C LEU A 48 0.38 0.42 -2.15
N SER A 49 0.42 0.53 -0.82
CA SER A 49 1.02 -0.48 0.04
C SER A 49 -0.08 -1.43 0.48
N ASP A 50 -0.29 -2.53 -0.25
CA ASP A 50 -1.33 -3.51 0.08
C ASP A 50 -1.13 -4.01 1.53
N GLY A 51 -2.21 -4.06 2.31
CA GLY A 51 -2.19 -4.47 3.71
C GLY A 51 -1.47 -3.51 4.69
N GLY A 52 -0.97 -2.38 4.17
CA GLY A 52 -0.07 -1.48 4.86
C GLY A 52 -0.75 -0.45 5.78
N GLY A 53 -1.13 -0.84 6.99
CA GLY A 53 -1.68 0.07 8.00
C GLY A 53 -0.69 1.12 8.54
N MET A 54 -1.19 2.03 9.37
CA MET A 54 -0.38 3.11 9.96
C MET A 54 0.79 2.58 10.79
N ALA A 55 0.61 1.47 11.51
CA ALA A 55 1.69 0.87 12.30
C ALA A 55 2.81 0.30 11.42
N HIS A 56 2.47 -0.31 10.29
CA HIS A 56 3.44 -0.81 9.31
C HIS A 56 4.34 0.31 8.80
N LEU A 57 3.72 1.40 8.33
CA LEU A 57 4.42 2.60 7.87
C LEU A 57 5.34 3.16 8.97
N GLU A 58 4.83 3.32 10.19
CA GLU A 58 5.57 3.94 11.30
C GLU A 58 6.75 3.06 11.75
N ILE A 59 6.58 1.73 11.83
CA ILE A 59 7.66 0.80 12.16
C ILE A 59 8.75 0.83 11.09
N ALA A 60 8.39 0.81 9.80
CA ALA A 60 9.34 0.92 8.70
C ALA A 60 10.09 2.25 8.73
N ARG A 61 9.39 3.38 9.00
CA ARG A 61 9.98 4.71 9.17
C ARG A 61 10.96 4.75 10.33
N GLN A 62 10.56 4.23 11.51
CA GLN A 62 11.44 4.20 12.68
C GLN A 62 12.68 3.35 12.43
N TYR A 63 12.55 2.21 11.77
CA TYR A 63 13.69 1.38 11.40
C TYR A 63 14.67 2.16 10.50
N ARG A 64 14.19 2.84 9.46
CA ARG A 64 15.06 3.66 8.60
C ARG A 64 15.78 4.77 9.38
N ARG A 65 15.05 5.49 10.23
CA ARG A 65 15.61 6.60 11.03
C ARG A 65 16.61 6.11 12.06
N GLN A 66 16.25 5.11 12.87
CA GLN A 66 17.03 4.72 14.04
C GLN A 66 18.17 3.74 13.71
N ILE A 67 18.00 2.93 12.66
CA ILE A 67 18.96 1.88 12.31
C ILE A 67 19.83 2.28 11.11
N LEU A 68 19.22 2.89 10.08
CA LEU A 68 19.93 3.23 8.84
C LEU A 68 20.34 4.70 8.77
N ASN A 69 19.82 5.56 9.65
CA ASN A 69 19.99 7.01 9.63
C ASN A 69 19.61 7.65 8.28
N GLU A 70 18.49 7.19 7.72
CA GLU A 70 17.96 7.65 6.44
C GLU A 70 16.59 8.33 6.61
N ASP A 71 16.24 9.25 5.70
CA ASP A 71 14.91 9.83 5.61
C ASP A 71 13.92 8.80 5.08
N PHE A 72 12.64 8.99 5.43
CA PHE A 72 11.52 8.21 4.92
C PHE A 72 10.62 9.14 4.10
N VAL A 73 10.68 9.01 2.77
CA VAL A 73 10.12 10.00 1.82
C VAL A 73 8.62 10.20 2.02
N ILE A 74 7.86 9.12 2.23
CA ILE A 74 6.41 9.20 2.43
C ILE A 74 6.09 10.17 3.56
N VAL A 75 6.74 10.05 4.72
CA VAL A 75 6.49 10.90 5.88
C VAL A 75 7.23 12.23 5.78
N ASP A 76 8.54 12.18 5.49
CA ASP A 76 9.41 13.35 5.58
C ASP A 76 9.23 14.35 4.43
N LYS A 77 8.60 13.91 3.32
CA LYS A 77 8.28 14.74 2.16
C LYS A 77 6.78 14.78 1.87
N ILE A 78 6.18 13.65 1.47
CA ILE A 78 4.80 13.65 0.97
C ILE A 78 3.82 14.14 2.05
N MET A 79 3.90 13.61 3.27
CA MET A 79 2.98 14.00 4.35
C MET A 79 3.28 15.41 4.89
N LYS A 80 4.55 15.76 5.08
CA LYS A 80 4.92 17.07 5.67
C LYS A 80 4.69 18.24 4.72
N GLU A 81 4.88 18.04 3.42
CA GLU A 81 4.75 19.10 2.41
C GLU A 81 3.34 19.13 1.77
N GLY A 82 2.53 18.08 1.95
CA GLY A 82 1.26 17.87 1.31
C GLY A 82 0.05 17.86 2.23
N SER A 83 -0.90 17.02 1.92
CA SER A 83 -2.15 16.81 2.66
C SER A 83 -2.21 15.40 3.20
N VAL A 84 -2.83 15.24 4.37
CA VAL A 84 -3.05 13.94 5.01
C VAL A 84 -4.53 13.73 5.23
N GLY A 85 -5.00 12.54 4.89
CA GLY A 85 -6.32 12.02 5.16
C GLY A 85 -6.27 10.63 5.78
N VAL A 86 -7.43 10.18 6.21
CA VAL A 86 -7.65 8.84 6.74
C VAL A 86 -8.92 8.31 6.12
N MET A 87 -8.92 7.06 5.63
CA MET A 87 -10.10 6.46 5.02
C MET A 87 -10.45 5.12 5.66
N THR A 88 -11.77 4.84 5.72
CA THR A 88 -12.29 3.51 6.09
C THR A 88 -12.15 2.55 4.91
N THR A 89 -12.10 1.24 5.21
CA THR A 89 -11.72 0.23 4.21
C THR A 89 -12.79 -0.84 3.97
N HIS A 90 -13.82 -0.93 4.83
CA HIS A 90 -14.82 -2.00 4.82
C HIS A 90 -15.48 -2.23 3.45
N ALA A 91 -15.82 -3.48 3.14
CA ALA A 91 -16.58 -3.87 1.96
C ALA A 91 -18.08 -3.54 2.11
N ALA A 92 -18.89 -3.77 1.08
CA ALA A 92 -20.34 -3.56 1.17
C ALA A 92 -21.04 -4.62 2.04
N ASP A 93 -20.55 -5.84 2.02
CA ASP A 93 -21.11 -7.02 2.69
C ASP A 93 -20.31 -7.48 3.91
N SER A 94 -19.28 -6.74 4.33
CA SER A 94 -18.45 -7.08 5.48
C SER A 94 -17.91 -5.84 6.20
N LEU A 95 -17.69 -5.92 7.52
CA LEU A 95 -17.05 -4.86 8.32
C LEU A 95 -15.52 -4.76 8.11
N SER A 96 -14.91 -5.74 7.46
CA SER A 96 -13.56 -5.69 6.91
C SER A 96 -13.62 -5.75 5.38
N THR A 97 -12.50 -5.96 4.71
CA THR A 97 -12.46 -6.04 3.26
C THR A 97 -11.46 -7.09 2.78
N ASP A 98 -11.53 -7.44 1.50
CA ASP A 98 -10.41 -7.98 0.74
C ASP A 98 -9.90 -6.93 -0.24
N SER A 99 -8.73 -7.17 -0.85
CA SER A 99 -8.12 -6.24 -1.81
C SER A 99 -9.02 -5.99 -3.02
N ALA A 100 -9.85 -6.97 -3.44
CA ALA A 100 -10.75 -6.81 -4.59
C ALA A 100 -11.83 -5.75 -4.34
N ALA A 101 -12.58 -5.87 -3.22
CA ALA A 101 -13.61 -4.92 -2.85
C ALA A 101 -13.01 -3.54 -2.54
N ALA A 102 -11.89 -3.50 -1.82
CA ALA A 102 -11.21 -2.25 -1.49
C ALA A 102 -10.69 -1.52 -2.73
N ALA A 103 -9.93 -2.20 -3.59
CA ALA A 103 -9.41 -1.60 -4.82
C ALA A 103 -10.54 -1.20 -5.80
N THR A 104 -11.65 -1.94 -5.83
CA THR A 104 -12.84 -1.53 -6.59
C THR A 104 -13.39 -0.20 -6.09
N ALA A 105 -13.44 0.01 -4.77
CA ALA A 105 -13.85 1.29 -4.21
C ALA A 105 -12.88 2.42 -4.57
N LEU A 106 -11.57 2.18 -4.50
CA LEU A 106 -10.53 3.14 -4.88
C LEU A 106 -10.56 3.49 -6.38
N ALA A 107 -10.81 2.52 -7.24
CA ALA A 107 -10.83 2.70 -8.69
C ALA A 107 -12.17 3.26 -9.20
N GLY A 108 -13.27 2.69 -8.73
CA GLY A 108 -14.62 2.93 -9.23
C GLY A 108 -15.42 3.99 -8.49
N GLY A 109 -15.11 4.25 -7.21
CA GLY A 109 -15.82 5.19 -6.35
C GLY A 109 -17.17 4.67 -5.83
N CYS A 110 -17.32 3.34 -5.71
CA CYS A 110 -18.49 2.68 -5.12
C CYS A 110 -18.04 1.51 -4.23
N LYS A 111 -18.86 1.14 -3.26
CA LYS A 111 -18.63 -0.08 -2.47
C LYS A 111 -18.85 -1.32 -3.32
N ALA A 112 -18.03 -2.33 -3.10
CA ALA A 112 -18.16 -3.66 -3.72
C ALA A 112 -18.27 -4.75 -2.66
N ASN A 113 -18.77 -5.90 -3.06
CA ASN A 113 -18.76 -7.11 -2.22
C ASN A 113 -17.39 -7.79 -2.26
N ILE A 114 -17.08 -8.55 -1.22
CA ILE A 114 -15.85 -9.34 -1.12
C ILE A 114 -15.65 -10.16 -2.42
N GLY A 115 -14.45 -10.07 -2.99
CA GLY A 115 -14.03 -10.81 -4.18
C GLY A 115 -14.44 -10.18 -5.53
N ALA A 116 -15.25 -9.13 -5.56
CA ALA A 116 -15.69 -8.49 -6.79
C ALA A 116 -14.69 -7.42 -7.26
N LEU A 117 -14.36 -7.43 -8.56
CA LEU A 117 -13.47 -6.48 -9.21
C LEU A 117 -14.25 -5.57 -10.16
N GLY A 118 -14.21 -4.25 -9.92
CA GLY A 118 -14.85 -3.26 -10.78
C GLY A 118 -16.36 -3.42 -10.94
N VAL A 119 -17.02 -4.09 -10.00
CA VAL A 119 -18.48 -4.28 -9.93
C VAL A 119 -18.95 -3.78 -8.57
N CYS A 120 -19.83 -2.79 -8.56
CA CYS A 120 -20.41 -2.25 -7.33
C CYS A 120 -21.36 -3.27 -6.68
N ALA A 121 -21.65 -3.11 -5.39
CA ALA A 121 -22.51 -4.01 -4.63
C ALA A 121 -23.95 -4.09 -5.16
N ASP A 122 -24.44 -3.06 -5.83
CA ASP A 122 -25.74 -3.01 -6.51
C ASP A 122 -25.71 -3.62 -7.93
N GLY A 123 -24.58 -4.19 -8.35
CA GLY A 123 -24.37 -4.78 -9.67
C GLY A 123 -24.01 -3.77 -10.76
N THR A 124 -23.93 -2.49 -10.47
CA THR A 124 -23.52 -1.49 -11.47
C THR A 124 -22.03 -1.61 -11.79
N ILE A 125 -21.67 -1.27 -13.03
CA ILE A 125 -20.29 -1.26 -13.53
C ILE A 125 -19.82 0.20 -13.59
N PRO A 126 -18.98 0.66 -12.65
CA PRO A 126 -18.49 2.02 -12.64
C PRO A 126 -17.39 2.20 -13.70
N VAL A 127 -17.29 3.37 -14.29
CA VAL A 127 -16.07 3.74 -15.02
C VAL A 127 -14.94 3.95 -14.02
N SER A 128 -13.84 3.22 -14.18
CA SER A 128 -12.70 3.35 -13.29
C SER A 128 -11.90 4.64 -13.53
N ALA A 129 -11.10 5.05 -12.53
CA ALA A 129 -10.18 6.18 -12.66
C ALA A 129 -9.19 5.99 -13.82
N MET A 130 -8.72 4.76 -14.06
CA MET A 130 -7.78 4.47 -15.14
C MET A 130 -8.45 4.48 -16.52
N GLU A 131 -9.69 4.04 -16.64
CA GLU A 131 -10.48 4.19 -17.86
C GLU A 131 -10.75 5.67 -18.18
N LEU A 132 -11.04 6.49 -17.16
CA LEU A 132 -11.17 7.95 -17.35
C LEU A 132 -9.85 8.58 -17.83
N ALA A 133 -8.73 8.20 -17.26
CA ALA A 133 -7.42 8.64 -17.68
C ALA A 133 -7.14 8.26 -19.17
N ARG A 134 -7.48 7.01 -19.55
CA ARG A 134 -7.39 6.56 -20.96
C ARG A 134 -8.25 7.40 -21.89
N ARG A 135 -9.51 7.70 -21.51
CA ARG A 135 -10.42 8.58 -22.31
C ARG A 135 -9.85 10.00 -22.50
N ARG A 136 -9.03 10.48 -21.57
CA ARG A 136 -8.28 11.74 -21.69
C ARG A 136 -7.01 11.64 -22.54
N GLY A 137 -6.68 10.45 -23.04
CA GLY A 137 -5.48 10.18 -23.81
C GLY A 137 -4.20 10.09 -22.98
N MET A 138 -4.32 9.91 -21.64
CA MET A 138 -3.17 9.68 -20.77
C MET A 138 -2.58 8.29 -21.03
N ARG A 139 -1.26 8.16 -20.91
CA ARG A 139 -0.61 6.85 -20.84
C ARG A 139 -0.86 6.22 -19.48
N LEU A 140 -0.88 4.87 -19.43
CA LEU A 140 -1.24 4.12 -18.25
C LEU A 140 -0.12 3.15 -17.88
N ALA A 141 0.20 3.07 -16.58
CA ALA A 141 1.05 2.02 -16.04
C ALA A 141 0.38 1.31 -14.87
N LEU A 142 0.59 0.00 -14.81
CA LEU A 142 0.31 -0.85 -13.66
C LEU A 142 1.59 -1.62 -13.33
N VAL A 143 2.08 -1.40 -12.12
CA VAL A 143 3.31 -1.99 -11.58
C VAL A 143 2.97 -2.62 -10.23
N THR A 144 3.30 -3.88 -10.04
CA THR A 144 3.13 -4.60 -8.77
C THR A 144 4.27 -5.59 -8.54
N ASN A 145 4.52 -5.98 -7.31
CA ASN A 145 5.38 -7.12 -6.98
C ASN A 145 4.60 -8.41 -6.70
N SER A 146 3.27 -8.37 -6.87
CA SER A 146 2.40 -9.54 -6.99
C SER A 146 2.28 -10.01 -8.44
N THR A 147 1.33 -10.91 -8.71
CA THR A 147 0.95 -11.21 -10.09
C THR A 147 0.24 -10.01 -10.74
N VAL A 148 0.49 -9.74 -12.01
CA VAL A 148 -0.14 -8.60 -12.71
C VAL A 148 -1.67 -8.72 -12.79
N TYR A 149 -2.23 -9.90 -12.59
CA TYR A 149 -3.66 -10.18 -12.57
C TYR A 149 -4.24 -10.24 -11.15
N ASP A 150 -3.47 -9.84 -10.13
CA ASP A 150 -4.01 -9.73 -8.77
C ASP A 150 -5.03 -8.60 -8.64
N ALA A 151 -5.74 -8.61 -7.53
CA ALA A 151 -6.95 -7.83 -7.34
C ALA A 151 -6.75 -6.33 -7.47
N SER A 152 -5.73 -5.76 -6.82
CA SER A 152 -5.56 -4.31 -6.75
C SER A 152 -5.28 -3.68 -8.11
N PRO A 153 -4.28 -4.13 -8.91
CA PRO A 153 -4.10 -3.60 -10.26
C PRO A 153 -5.30 -3.92 -11.17
N ALA A 154 -5.90 -5.12 -11.03
CA ALA A 154 -7.01 -5.54 -11.86
C ALA A 154 -8.27 -4.67 -11.67
N ALA A 155 -8.59 -4.22 -10.46
CA ALA A 155 -9.76 -3.40 -10.17
C ALA A 155 -9.77 -2.05 -10.92
N PHE A 156 -8.60 -1.54 -11.30
CA PHE A 156 -8.48 -0.31 -12.10
C PHE A 156 -8.79 -0.50 -13.59
N VAL A 157 -8.86 -1.75 -14.06
CA VAL A 157 -8.97 -2.11 -15.48
C VAL A 157 -10.17 -3.02 -15.76
N CYS A 158 -10.52 -3.89 -14.81
CA CYS A 158 -11.44 -5.00 -15.03
C CYS A 158 -12.78 -4.80 -14.35
N HIS A 159 -13.80 -5.47 -14.91
CA HIS A 159 -15.15 -5.55 -14.36
C HIS A 159 -15.57 -7.02 -14.37
N VAL A 160 -15.12 -7.77 -13.36
CA VAL A 160 -15.40 -9.20 -13.21
C VAL A 160 -15.92 -9.50 -11.80
N PRO A 161 -16.97 -10.32 -11.65
CA PRO A 161 -17.57 -10.56 -10.34
C PRO A 161 -16.70 -11.41 -9.40
N ASN A 162 -15.61 -12.01 -9.91
CA ASN A 162 -14.73 -12.89 -9.14
C ASN A 162 -13.26 -12.60 -9.46
N ARG A 163 -12.49 -12.19 -8.46
CA ARG A 163 -11.03 -11.92 -8.56
C ARG A 163 -10.19 -13.12 -9.01
N ARG A 164 -10.74 -14.35 -9.01
CA ARG A 164 -10.05 -15.56 -9.47
C ARG A 164 -10.28 -15.89 -10.93
N ASP A 165 -11.04 -15.09 -11.66
CA ASP A 165 -11.22 -15.22 -13.11
C ASP A 165 -10.04 -14.57 -13.85
N PHE A 166 -8.86 -15.20 -13.73
CA PHE A 166 -7.61 -14.67 -14.26
C PHE A 166 -7.64 -14.51 -15.78
N ALA A 167 -8.30 -15.43 -16.50
CA ALA A 167 -8.43 -15.34 -17.96
C ALA A 167 -9.22 -14.09 -18.39
N ALA A 168 -10.35 -13.82 -17.74
CA ALA A 168 -11.12 -12.62 -17.99
C ALA A 168 -10.34 -11.36 -17.63
N ILE A 169 -9.61 -11.34 -16.49
CA ILE A 169 -8.76 -10.21 -16.09
C ILE A 169 -7.71 -9.91 -17.15
N ILE A 170 -6.96 -10.90 -17.61
CA ILE A 170 -5.91 -10.74 -18.62
C ILE A 170 -6.50 -10.25 -19.96
N SER A 171 -7.68 -10.76 -20.34
CA SER A 171 -8.39 -10.28 -21.53
C SER A 171 -8.74 -8.78 -21.42
N ARG A 172 -9.19 -8.31 -20.26
CA ARG A 172 -9.49 -6.89 -20.03
C ARG A 172 -8.27 -5.97 -20.11
N TYR A 173 -7.11 -6.46 -19.69
CA TYR A 173 -5.86 -5.73 -19.92
C TYR A 173 -5.58 -5.52 -21.40
N LEU A 174 -5.89 -6.49 -22.26
CA LEU A 174 -5.77 -6.32 -23.72
C LEU A 174 -6.72 -5.26 -24.26
N ASP A 175 -7.93 -5.14 -23.71
CA ASP A 175 -8.93 -4.15 -24.14
C ASP A 175 -8.48 -2.73 -23.77
N LEU A 176 -8.13 -2.47 -22.51
CA LEU A 176 -7.66 -1.16 -22.06
C LEU A 176 -6.28 -0.83 -22.61
N ALA A 177 -5.46 -1.85 -22.86
CA ALA A 177 -4.12 -1.76 -23.40
C ALA A 177 -3.21 -0.76 -22.66
N PRO A 178 -2.93 -0.93 -21.33
CA PRO A 178 -2.03 -0.05 -20.62
C PRO A 178 -0.67 0.02 -21.32
N ASP A 179 0.02 1.15 -21.22
CA ASP A 179 1.32 1.32 -21.88
C ASP A 179 2.44 0.55 -21.16
N VAL A 180 2.26 0.32 -19.85
CA VAL A 180 3.16 -0.47 -19.01
C VAL A 180 2.33 -1.40 -18.13
N LEU A 181 2.66 -2.70 -18.15
CA LEU A 181 2.11 -3.73 -17.27
C LEU A 181 3.29 -4.57 -16.77
N MET A 182 3.62 -4.48 -15.48
CA MET A 182 4.81 -5.12 -14.91
C MET A 182 4.51 -5.77 -13.56
N GLY A 183 5.00 -6.99 -13.37
CA GLY A 183 4.91 -7.77 -12.13
C GLY A 183 5.29 -9.23 -12.32
N GLY A 184 4.74 -10.08 -11.46
CA GLY A 184 4.79 -11.54 -11.58
C GLY A 184 3.65 -12.11 -12.41
N GLY A 185 3.43 -13.44 -12.31
CA GLY A 185 2.26 -14.11 -12.89
C GLY A 185 2.46 -14.64 -14.30
N LYS A 186 3.69 -14.82 -14.75
CA LYS A 186 4.03 -15.33 -16.09
C LYS A 186 3.31 -16.63 -16.42
N GLU A 187 3.04 -17.51 -15.43
CA GLU A 187 2.40 -18.81 -15.63
C GLU A 187 1.04 -18.75 -16.32
N GLN A 188 0.28 -17.63 -16.13
CA GLN A 188 -1.03 -17.43 -16.74
C GLN A 188 -0.96 -16.87 -18.17
N PHE A 189 0.21 -16.47 -18.65
CA PHE A 189 0.43 -15.97 -20.01
C PHE A 189 0.96 -17.04 -20.95
N LEU A 190 1.46 -18.16 -20.42
CA LEU A 190 2.02 -19.25 -21.19
C LEU A 190 0.91 -20.16 -21.73
N LEU A 191 1.08 -20.67 -22.94
CA LEU A 191 0.17 -21.65 -23.53
C LEU A 191 0.13 -22.95 -22.72
N LYS A 192 -1.04 -23.55 -22.63
CA LYS A 192 -1.24 -24.87 -22.02
C LYS A 192 -0.25 -25.89 -22.62
N GLY A 193 0.46 -26.59 -21.77
CA GLY A 193 1.49 -27.55 -22.16
C GLY A 193 2.91 -26.98 -22.30
N GLN A 194 3.09 -25.67 -22.26
CA GLN A 194 4.43 -25.07 -22.09
C GLN A 194 4.93 -25.28 -20.66
N ASN A 195 6.26 -25.44 -20.53
CA ASN A 195 6.86 -25.59 -19.19
C ASN A 195 6.59 -24.35 -18.33
N GLY A 196 6.01 -24.57 -17.16
CA GLY A 196 5.63 -23.51 -16.23
C GLY A 196 4.25 -22.88 -16.47
N ALA A 197 3.47 -23.35 -17.44
CA ALA A 197 2.10 -22.89 -17.66
C ALA A 197 1.12 -23.43 -16.62
N PHE A 198 0.27 -22.56 -16.11
CA PHE A 198 -0.82 -22.91 -15.17
C PHE A 198 -2.22 -22.59 -15.75
N GLN A 199 -2.31 -22.27 -17.04
CA GLN A 199 -3.58 -21.94 -17.67
C GLN A 199 -4.51 -23.14 -17.81
N ALA A 200 -5.80 -22.89 -17.51
CA ALA A 200 -6.88 -23.81 -17.88
C ALA A 200 -7.27 -23.70 -19.37
N ASP A 201 -7.03 -22.53 -19.98
CA ASP A 201 -7.48 -22.17 -21.31
C ASP A 201 -6.38 -22.29 -22.38
N GLU A 202 -6.79 -22.51 -23.64
CA GLU A 202 -5.89 -22.56 -24.80
C GLU A 202 -5.58 -21.17 -25.39
N ALA A 203 -5.96 -20.09 -24.69
CA ALA A 203 -5.77 -18.72 -25.16
C ALA A 203 -4.30 -18.32 -25.13
N ASP A 204 -3.76 -17.87 -26.27
CA ASP A 204 -2.41 -17.30 -26.39
C ASP A 204 -2.38 -15.85 -25.86
N ALA A 205 -2.41 -15.69 -24.54
CA ALA A 205 -2.38 -14.38 -23.92
C ALA A 205 -1.08 -13.63 -24.26
N LEU A 206 0.07 -14.28 -24.14
CA LEU A 206 1.36 -13.67 -24.46
C LEU A 206 1.42 -13.22 -25.93
N GLY A 207 1.04 -14.11 -26.87
CA GLY A 207 1.02 -13.76 -28.30
C GLY A 207 0.06 -12.62 -28.61
N ALA A 208 -1.06 -12.50 -27.89
CA ALA A 208 -2.00 -11.39 -28.05
C ALA A 208 -1.37 -10.05 -27.62
N PHE A 209 -0.61 -10.00 -26.54
CA PHE A 209 0.15 -8.81 -26.13
C PHE A 209 1.24 -8.46 -27.14
N LEU A 210 2.01 -9.44 -27.60
CA LEU A 210 3.05 -9.22 -28.61
C LEU A 210 2.48 -8.66 -29.93
N LYS A 211 1.33 -9.16 -30.38
CA LYS A 211 0.61 -8.62 -31.54
C LYS A 211 0.17 -7.15 -31.36
N LYS A 212 -0.01 -6.69 -30.11
CA LYS A 212 -0.29 -5.28 -29.78
C LYS A 212 1.00 -4.47 -29.55
N HIS A 213 2.14 -4.97 -30.00
CA HIS A 213 3.46 -4.32 -29.95
C HIS A 213 3.98 -4.06 -28.54
N TYR A 214 3.70 -4.96 -27.58
CA TYR A 214 4.37 -4.95 -26.30
C TYR A 214 5.76 -5.58 -26.42
N HIS A 215 6.73 -4.95 -25.78
CA HIS A 215 8.05 -5.54 -25.53
C HIS A 215 7.98 -6.39 -24.27
N LEU A 216 8.18 -7.69 -24.41
CA LEU A 216 8.31 -8.59 -23.26
C LEU A 216 9.65 -8.37 -22.58
N VAL A 217 9.60 -8.20 -21.25
CA VAL A 217 10.76 -8.02 -20.38
C VAL A 217 10.65 -9.03 -19.23
N GLU A 218 11.67 -9.86 -19.05
CA GLU A 218 11.61 -11.00 -18.13
C GLU A 218 12.65 -10.96 -17.00
N ASN A 219 13.53 -9.97 -17.03
CA ASN A 219 14.56 -9.79 -16.00
C ASN A 219 15.00 -8.32 -15.92
N LYS A 220 15.78 -8.01 -14.90
CA LYS A 220 16.26 -6.66 -14.62
C LYS A 220 17.14 -6.11 -15.77
N THR A 221 18.01 -6.93 -16.34
CA THR A 221 18.91 -6.49 -17.43
C THR A 221 18.11 -6.07 -18.65
N ASP A 222 17.10 -6.83 -19.04
CA ASP A 222 16.23 -6.50 -20.17
C ASP A 222 15.41 -5.23 -19.88
N LEU A 223 14.93 -5.08 -18.63
CA LEU A 223 14.21 -3.87 -18.20
C LEU A 223 15.09 -2.61 -18.32
N GLU A 224 16.35 -2.68 -17.94
CA GLU A 224 17.29 -1.56 -18.02
C GLU A 224 17.64 -1.16 -19.45
N ARG A 225 17.66 -2.12 -20.37
CA ARG A 225 17.94 -1.90 -21.80
C ARG A 225 16.75 -1.35 -22.57
N THR A 226 15.52 -1.63 -22.10
CA THR A 226 14.31 -1.20 -22.79
C THR A 226 14.04 0.28 -22.50
N THR A 227 14.02 1.10 -23.56
CA THR A 227 14.02 2.56 -23.42
C THR A 227 12.70 3.22 -23.80
N SER A 228 11.83 2.54 -24.55
CA SER A 228 10.59 3.11 -25.08
C SER A 228 9.61 2.04 -25.54
N GLY A 229 8.36 2.42 -25.80
CA GLY A 229 7.31 1.53 -26.28
C GLY A 229 6.43 0.99 -25.15
N LYS A 230 5.51 0.09 -25.51
CA LYS A 230 4.66 -0.61 -24.54
C LYS A 230 5.45 -1.74 -23.89
N LEU A 231 5.38 -1.83 -22.55
CA LEU A 231 6.13 -2.81 -21.77
C LEU A 231 5.20 -3.87 -21.16
N LEU A 232 5.51 -5.13 -21.36
CA LEU A 232 4.98 -6.26 -20.61
C LEU A 232 6.12 -6.89 -19.82
N GLY A 233 6.19 -6.63 -18.51
CA GLY A 233 7.20 -7.20 -17.62
C GLY A 233 6.62 -8.39 -16.84
N LEU A 234 7.15 -9.58 -17.04
CA LEU A 234 6.73 -10.81 -16.37
C LEU A 234 7.96 -11.46 -15.72
N PHE A 235 8.28 -11.02 -14.48
CA PHE A 235 9.55 -11.28 -13.83
C PHE A 235 9.58 -12.57 -12.99
N ALA A 236 8.41 -13.10 -12.64
CA ALA A 236 8.26 -14.33 -11.87
C ALA A 236 7.10 -15.18 -12.42
N ALA A 237 7.12 -16.48 -12.16
CA ALA A 237 6.01 -17.37 -12.56
C ALA A 237 4.73 -17.02 -11.80
N LYS A 238 4.81 -16.77 -10.50
CA LYS A 238 3.78 -16.30 -9.58
C LYS A 238 4.17 -14.92 -9.06
N ASP A 239 3.92 -14.65 -7.77
CA ASP A 239 4.35 -13.43 -7.12
C ASP A 239 5.86 -13.27 -7.18
N MET A 240 6.34 -12.03 -7.21
CA MET A 240 7.75 -11.71 -7.13
C MET A 240 8.27 -11.97 -5.71
N SER A 241 9.59 -12.08 -5.59
CA SER A 241 10.24 -12.33 -4.32
C SER A 241 10.05 -11.17 -3.34
N PHE A 242 9.96 -11.47 -2.05
CA PHE A 242 10.18 -10.44 -1.02
C PHE A 242 11.54 -9.77 -1.22
N GLU A 243 11.62 -8.48 -0.93
CA GLU A 243 12.87 -7.72 -1.13
C GLU A 243 14.07 -8.33 -0.40
N ILE A 244 13.85 -8.97 0.75
CA ILE A 244 14.89 -9.65 1.53
C ILE A 244 15.44 -10.90 0.82
N ASP A 245 14.61 -11.60 0.04
CA ASP A 245 14.96 -12.84 -0.68
C ASP A 245 15.35 -12.61 -2.14
N ARG A 246 15.11 -11.41 -2.66
CA ARG A 246 15.20 -11.09 -4.08
C ARG A 246 16.62 -11.24 -4.62
N ASP A 247 16.77 -11.93 -5.75
CA ASP A 247 18.00 -11.91 -6.55
C ASP A 247 18.15 -10.55 -7.24
N LYS A 248 18.88 -9.65 -6.61
CA LYS A 248 19.05 -8.24 -7.04
C LYS A 248 19.73 -8.07 -8.40
N ALA A 249 20.37 -9.12 -8.92
CA ALA A 249 20.99 -9.12 -10.24
C ALA A 249 19.99 -9.47 -11.35
N ARG A 250 18.98 -10.28 -11.06
CA ARG A 250 18.06 -10.85 -12.05
C ARG A 250 16.65 -10.29 -11.96
N GLU A 251 16.11 -10.17 -10.76
CA GLU A 251 14.74 -9.72 -10.54
C GLU A 251 14.72 -8.20 -10.21
N PRO A 252 13.95 -7.37 -10.93
CA PRO A 252 13.85 -5.94 -10.63
C PRO A 252 13.07 -5.72 -9.35
N SER A 253 13.39 -4.67 -8.59
CA SER A 253 12.59 -4.21 -7.46
C SER A 253 11.42 -3.34 -7.92
N VAL A 254 10.48 -3.03 -6.99
CA VAL A 254 9.42 -2.03 -7.23
C VAL A 254 10.03 -0.69 -7.65
N TYR A 255 11.16 -0.30 -7.06
CA TYR A 255 11.91 0.90 -7.46
C TYR A 255 12.38 0.82 -8.93
N ASP A 256 12.98 -0.29 -9.34
CA ASP A 256 13.48 -0.47 -10.71
C ASP A 256 12.35 -0.42 -11.73
N MET A 257 11.23 -1.11 -11.44
CA MET A 257 10.02 -1.11 -12.28
C MET A 257 9.38 0.28 -12.36
N THR A 258 9.27 1.00 -11.24
CA THR A 258 8.74 2.37 -11.20
C THR A 258 9.60 3.32 -12.04
N ARG A 259 10.91 3.22 -11.95
CA ARG A 259 11.85 4.02 -12.77
C ARG A 259 11.65 3.78 -14.26
N ALA A 260 11.53 2.51 -14.67
CA ALA A 260 11.29 2.15 -16.06
C ALA A 260 9.90 2.63 -16.54
N ALA A 261 8.86 2.49 -15.70
CA ALA A 261 7.52 2.96 -15.99
C ALA A 261 7.49 4.49 -16.21
N ILE A 262 8.08 5.27 -15.32
CA ILE A 262 8.18 6.73 -15.47
C ILE A 262 8.83 7.11 -16.81
N LYS A 263 9.93 6.44 -17.17
CA LYS A 263 10.63 6.69 -18.44
C LYS A 263 9.74 6.41 -19.65
N ALA A 264 9.08 5.24 -19.67
CA ALA A 264 8.21 4.83 -20.78
C ALA A 264 6.96 5.73 -20.92
N LEU A 265 6.41 6.18 -19.78
CA LEU A 265 5.21 7.01 -19.76
C LEU A 265 5.48 8.47 -20.12
N TYR A 266 6.64 9.01 -19.74
CA TYR A 266 6.94 10.44 -19.88
C TYR A 266 7.42 10.79 -21.27
N ASP A 267 8.20 9.94 -21.93
CA ASP A 267 8.85 10.24 -23.20
C ASP A 267 7.83 10.57 -24.31
N ASN A 268 8.00 11.75 -24.97
CA ASN A 268 7.13 12.23 -26.04
C ASN A 268 5.62 12.16 -25.72
N ASN A 269 5.24 12.51 -24.48
CA ASN A 269 3.86 12.40 -24.02
C ASN A 269 3.25 13.75 -23.59
N PRO A 270 2.61 14.49 -24.48
CA PRO A 270 1.98 15.76 -24.14
C PRO A 270 0.72 15.63 -23.27
N ARG A 271 0.08 14.45 -23.25
CA ARG A 271 -1.18 14.20 -22.54
C ARG A 271 -0.98 13.79 -21.08
N GLY A 272 0.25 13.43 -20.70
CA GLY A 272 0.57 12.96 -19.35
C GLY A 272 0.20 11.50 -19.12
N PHE A 273 0.21 11.08 -17.85
CA PHE A 273 0.02 9.67 -17.49
C PHE A 273 -0.67 9.48 -16.15
N PHE A 274 -1.21 8.26 -15.96
CA PHE A 274 -1.62 7.72 -14.68
C PHE A 274 -0.83 6.44 -14.43
N ALA A 275 -0.02 6.43 -13.36
CA ALA A 275 0.77 5.29 -12.91
C ALA A 275 0.21 4.77 -11.58
N PHE A 276 -0.22 3.51 -11.56
CA PHE A 276 -0.52 2.74 -10.37
C PHE A 276 0.72 1.90 -10.03
N ILE A 277 1.22 2.03 -8.82
CA ILE A 277 2.40 1.32 -8.33
C ILE A 277 2.06 0.68 -6.99
N GLU A 278 2.23 -0.61 -6.89
CA GLU A 278 1.88 -1.40 -5.73
C GLU A 278 3.09 -2.14 -5.14
N SER A 279 3.09 -2.27 -3.82
CA SER A 279 3.86 -3.26 -3.08
C SER A 279 2.90 -4.17 -2.32
N GLU A 280 2.51 -5.27 -2.96
CA GLU A 280 1.62 -6.28 -2.40
C GLU A 280 2.33 -7.14 -1.36
N ASN A 281 3.62 -7.40 -1.52
CA ASN A 281 4.41 -8.21 -0.58
C ASN A 281 4.33 -7.73 0.88
N ILE A 282 3.92 -6.49 1.14
CA ILE A 282 3.67 -5.99 2.49
C ILE A 282 2.49 -6.74 3.12
N ASP A 283 1.42 -7.00 2.35
CA ASP A 283 0.26 -7.77 2.80
C ASP A 283 0.60 -9.24 3.03
N THR A 284 1.20 -9.89 2.04
CA THR A 284 1.63 -11.29 2.15
C THR A 284 2.59 -11.50 3.32
N ALA A 285 3.54 -10.58 3.56
CA ALA A 285 4.42 -10.63 4.73
C ALA A 285 3.64 -10.48 6.05
N SER A 286 2.62 -9.62 6.07
CA SER A 286 1.79 -9.38 7.26
C SER A 286 0.93 -10.60 7.60
N HIS A 287 0.38 -11.30 6.61
CA HIS A 287 -0.29 -12.60 6.79
C HIS A 287 0.62 -13.66 7.41
N LEU A 288 1.92 -13.58 7.13
CA LEU A 288 2.94 -14.48 7.69
C LEU A 288 3.50 -14.01 9.03
N SER A 289 3.11 -12.85 9.54
CA SER A 289 3.69 -12.20 10.72
C SER A 289 5.18 -11.85 10.55
N ASP A 290 5.60 -11.54 9.32
CA ASP A 290 7.00 -11.31 8.94
C ASP A 290 7.35 -9.82 8.91
N ILE A 291 7.68 -9.26 10.08
CA ILE A 291 8.04 -7.86 10.20
C ILE A 291 9.30 -7.50 9.42
N THR A 292 10.21 -8.44 9.21
CA THR A 292 11.47 -8.19 8.51
C THR A 292 11.21 -7.98 7.01
N SER A 293 10.37 -8.81 6.41
CA SER A 293 9.92 -8.63 5.02
C SER A 293 9.11 -7.34 4.89
N VAL A 294 8.15 -7.06 5.77
CA VAL A 294 7.39 -5.79 5.78
C VAL A 294 8.33 -4.58 5.73
N ILE A 295 9.35 -4.53 6.61
CA ILE A 295 10.29 -3.40 6.65
C ILE A 295 11.08 -3.28 5.34
N ASN A 296 11.55 -4.40 4.77
CA ASN A 296 12.35 -4.37 3.53
C ASN A 296 11.52 -3.97 2.32
N ASP A 297 10.29 -4.50 2.18
CA ASP A 297 9.39 -4.16 1.08
C ASP A 297 8.89 -2.71 1.20
N TYR A 298 8.59 -2.21 2.39
CA TYR A 298 8.31 -0.78 2.61
C TYR A 298 9.48 0.14 2.25
N ARG A 299 10.72 -0.31 2.47
CA ARG A 299 11.90 0.48 2.09
C ARG A 299 12.02 0.65 0.59
N GLU A 300 11.81 -0.41 -0.20
CA GLU A 300 11.80 -0.33 -1.66
C GLU A 300 10.60 0.48 -2.18
N PHE A 301 9.44 0.32 -1.57
CA PHE A 301 8.26 1.11 -1.87
C PHE A 301 8.49 2.61 -1.62
N ASP A 302 9.05 2.99 -0.47
CA ASP A 302 9.40 4.38 -0.15
C ASP A 302 10.43 4.96 -1.12
N ARG A 303 11.40 4.15 -1.56
CA ARG A 303 12.35 4.55 -2.61
C ARG A 303 11.65 4.81 -3.95
N ALA A 304 10.66 3.99 -4.30
CA ALA A 304 9.85 4.19 -5.50
C ALA A 304 9.01 5.49 -5.40
N VAL A 305 8.42 5.78 -4.23
CA VAL A 305 7.77 7.08 -3.96
C VAL A 305 8.76 8.23 -4.12
N GLY A 306 10.02 8.03 -3.74
CA GLY A 306 11.10 9.01 -3.94
C GLY A 306 11.29 9.41 -5.40
N LEU A 307 11.15 8.48 -6.36
CA LEU A 307 11.21 8.81 -7.80
C LEU A 307 10.07 9.75 -8.23
N ALA A 308 8.86 9.51 -7.71
CA ALA A 308 7.72 10.39 -7.99
C ALA A 308 7.90 11.75 -7.32
N TYR A 309 8.48 11.82 -6.11
CA TYR A 309 8.81 13.09 -5.46
C TYR A 309 9.85 13.90 -6.27
N GLU A 310 10.90 13.25 -6.78
CA GLU A 310 11.87 13.92 -7.66
C GLU A 310 11.23 14.38 -8.99
N PHE A 311 10.26 13.64 -9.51
CA PHE A 311 9.47 14.05 -10.67
C PHE A 311 8.58 15.26 -10.33
N TYR A 312 7.89 15.24 -9.18
CA TYR A 312 7.09 16.36 -8.66
C TYR A 312 7.90 17.63 -8.52
N ARG A 313 9.12 17.56 -8.01
CA ARG A 313 9.98 18.74 -7.89
C ARG A 313 10.25 19.44 -9.22
N LYS A 314 10.22 18.72 -10.33
CA LYS A 314 10.36 19.28 -11.69
C LYS A 314 9.04 19.84 -12.22
N TYR A 315 7.92 19.24 -11.85
CA TYR A 315 6.58 19.57 -12.38
C TYR A 315 5.53 19.71 -11.26
N PRO A 316 5.73 20.62 -10.28
CA PRO A 316 4.91 20.65 -9.07
C PRO A 316 3.45 21.02 -9.29
N ARG A 317 3.15 21.79 -10.33
CA ARG A 317 1.78 22.24 -10.67
C ARG A 317 0.99 21.22 -11.49
N GLU A 318 1.66 20.25 -12.08
CA GLU A 318 1.07 19.28 -13.01
C GLU A 318 1.06 17.85 -12.43
N THR A 319 1.72 17.62 -11.30
CA THR A 319 1.88 16.30 -10.68
C THR A 319 1.01 16.17 -9.45
N LEU A 320 0.32 15.04 -9.35
CA LEU A 320 -0.33 14.55 -8.13
C LEU A 320 0.31 13.24 -7.72
N ILE A 321 0.78 13.17 -6.48
CA ILE A 321 1.25 11.94 -5.83
C ILE A 321 0.24 11.58 -4.75
N LEU A 322 -0.24 10.35 -4.78
CA LEU A 322 -1.09 9.73 -3.77
C LEU A 322 -0.37 8.49 -3.23
N VAL A 323 -0.30 8.35 -1.92
CA VAL A 323 0.23 7.16 -1.24
C VAL A 323 -0.82 6.70 -0.23
N THR A 324 -1.26 5.47 -0.34
CA THR A 324 -2.28 4.90 0.55
C THR A 324 -2.15 3.38 0.64
N SER A 325 -3.07 2.75 1.34
CA SER A 325 -3.30 1.30 1.37
C SER A 325 -4.76 1.01 1.06
N ASP A 326 -5.08 -0.19 0.69
CA ASP A 326 -6.43 -0.69 0.50
C ASP A 326 -7.06 -1.17 1.81
N HIS A 327 -6.27 -1.77 2.71
CA HIS A 327 -6.62 -2.18 4.07
C HIS A 327 -5.39 -2.29 4.97
N GLU A 328 -5.59 -2.66 6.21
CA GLU A 328 -4.56 -3.09 7.15
C GLU A 328 -4.61 -4.59 7.33
N THR A 329 -3.45 -5.24 7.49
CA THR A 329 -3.32 -6.67 7.71
C THR A 329 -2.53 -6.96 8.98
N GLY A 330 -3.05 -7.89 9.78
CA GLY A 330 -2.36 -8.46 10.92
C GLY A 330 -2.57 -7.74 12.25
N GLY A 331 -3.11 -6.52 12.27
CA GLY A 331 -3.26 -5.74 13.50
C GLY A 331 -1.92 -5.44 14.17
N LEU A 332 -0.92 -5.04 13.36
CA LEU A 332 0.46 -4.82 13.79
C LEU A 332 0.57 -3.69 14.81
N GLY A 333 1.42 -3.88 15.82
CA GLY A 333 1.71 -2.84 16.79
C GLY A 333 3.04 -3.01 17.53
N PHE A 334 3.65 -1.87 17.86
CA PHE A 334 4.78 -1.82 18.76
C PHE A 334 4.26 -1.65 20.19
N THR A 335 4.62 -2.53 21.12
CA THR A 335 3.99 -2.55 22.44
C THR A 335 4.96 -2.29 23.58
N LEU A 336 4.40 -1.73 24.67
CA LEU A 336 5.02 -1.72 25.98
C LEU A 336 4.38 -2.85 26.82
N ALA A 337 5.14 -3.90 27.09
CA ALA A 337 4.66 -5.04 27.88
C ALA A 337 5.16 -4.98 29.34
N LEU A 338 4.42 -5.61 30.24
CA LEU A 338 4.86 -5.86 31.61
C LEU A 338 5.47 -7.25 31.68
N LYS A 339 6.67 -7.38 32.25
CA LYS A 339 7.32 -8.70 32.50
C LYS A 339 6.56 -9.52 33.51
N ASP A 340 6.06 -8.87 34.55
CA ASP A 340 5.34 -9.49 35.63
C ASP A 340 4.09 -8.63 35.96
N LEU A 341 2.92 -9.18 35.64
CA LEU A 341 1.63 -8.52 35.90
C LEU A 341 1.32 -8.43 37.41
N SER A 342 1.99 -9.17 38.25
CA SER A 342 1.84 -9.11 39.72
C SER A 342 2.64 -7.97 40.34
N SER A 343 3.59 -7.40 39.64
CA SER A 343 4.47 -6.35 40.12
C SER A 343 3.87 -4.95 39.82
N THR A 344 3.73 -4.14 40.87
CA THR A 344 3.37 -2.74 40.77
C THR A 344 4.58 -1.81 40.54
N ALA A 345 5.79 -2.37 40.52
CA ALA A 345 7.02 -1.60 40.32
C ALA A 345 7.29 -1.39 38.83
N GLY A 346 7.51 -0.14 38.40
CA GLY A 346 7.83 0.23 37.02
C GLY A 346 9.10 -0.42 36.44
N SER A 347 9.91 -1.07 37.28
CA SER A 347 11.12 -1.82 36.89
C SER A 347 10.87 -3.10 36.09
N ASN A 348 9.61 -3.56 36.00
CA ASN A 348 9.24 -4.79 35.29
C ASN A 348 8.61 -4.52 33.91
N GLN A 349 8.67 -3.29 33.43
CA GLN A 349 8.22 -2.96 32.07
C GLN A 349 9.27 -3.38 31.03
N VAL A 350 8.79 -3.94 29.94
CA VAL A 350 9.60 -4.23 28.73
C VAL A 350 9.10 -3.37 27.60
N ALA A 351 9.95 -2.52 27.07
CA ALA A 351 9.67 -1.71 25.90
C ALA A 351 10.56 -2.16 24.74
N GLY A 352 10.05 -2.09 23.53
CA GLY A 352 10.87 -2.22 22.34
C GLY A 352 11.90 -1.08 22.27
N THR A 353 13.14 -1.42 22.04
CA THR A 353 14.25 -0.46 22.01
C THR A 353 14.93 -0.43 20.63
N VAL A 354 15.78 0.56 20.41
CA VAL A 354 16.65 0.60 19.20
C VAL A 354 17.56 -0.63 19.15
N ALA A 355 17.97 -1.17 20.31
CA ALA A 355 18.76 -2.42 20.37
C ALA A 355 17.95 -3.63 19.88
N ASP A 356 16.64 -3.67 20.14
CA ASP A 356 15.77 -4.73 19.65
C ASP A 356 15.55 -4.62 18.14
N PHE A 357 15.39 -3.41 17.62
CA PHE A 357 15.39 -3.19 16.17
C PHE A 357 16.68 -3.66 15.49
N LYS A 358 17.84 -3.47 16.13
CA LYS A 358 19.11 -3.93 15.58
C LYS A 358 19.17 -5.45 15.42
N LYS A 359 18.46 -6.22 16.26
CA LYS A 359 18.40 -7.68 16.12
C LYS A 359 17.81 -8.09 14.77
N LEU A 360 16.85 -7.34 14.22
CA LEU A 360 16.26 -7.62 12.91
C LEU A 360 17.29 -7.63 11.78
N GLN A 361 18.42 -6.94 11.91
CA GLN A 361 19.50 -6.96 10.92
C GLN A 361 20.20 -8.31 10.76
N SER A 362 20.04 -9.21 11.75
CA SER A 362 20.61 -10.55 11.69
C SER A 362 19.75 -11.56 10.93
N ILE A 363 18.52 -11.16 10.56
CA ILE A 363 17.60 -11.98 9.76
C ILE A 363 17.87 -11.65 8.29
N ASP A 364 18.20 -12.65 7.50
CA ASP A 364 18.61 -12.51 6.10
C ASP A 364 17.71 -13.25 5.10
N ILE A 365 16.61 -13.85 5.57
CA ILE A 365 15.57 -14.51 4.76
C ILE A 365 14.17 -14.15 5.26
N SER A 366 13.17 -14.24 4.37
CA SER A 366 11.77 -14.15 4.78
C SER A 366 11.31 -15.37 5.57
N LEU A 367 10.20 -15.22 6.31
CA LEU A 367 9.56 -16.36 6.99
C LEU A 367 8.95 -17.34 5.98
N GLN A 368 8.58 -16.89 4.78
CA GLN A 368 8.19 -17.77 3.68
C GLN A 368 9.35 -18.64 3.24
N LYS A 369 10.53 -18.06 3.04
CA LYS A 369 11.75 -18.78 2.67
C LYS A 369 12.18 -19.76 3.77
N ALA A 370 12.10 -19.35 5.03
CA ALA A 370 12.35 -20.22 6.16
C ALA A 370 11.42 -21.45 6.16
N THR A 371 10.12 -21.23 5.86
CA THR A 371 9.15 -22.33 5.73
C THR A 371 9.51 -23.27 4.57
N GLN A 372 9.95 -22.73 3.43
CA GLN A 372 10.39 -23.54 2.28
C GLN A 372 11.63 -24.37 2.60
N ILE A 373 12.63 -23.79 3.30
CA ILE A 373 13.87 -24.49 3.72
C ILE A 373 13.54 -25.64 4.67
N LEU A 374 12.64 -25.42 5.63
CA LEU A 374 12.24 -26.47 6.58
C LEU A 374 11.39 -27.57 5.92
N GLY A 375 10.70 -27.23 4.83
CA GLY A 375 9.88 -28.19 4.10
C GLY A 375 8.66 -28.72 4.87
N PRO A 376 7.99 -29.74 4.34
CA PRO A 376 6.72 -30.23 4.89
C PRO A 376 6.87 -31.09 6.16
N GLN A 377 8.05 -31.57 6.49
CA GLN A 377 8.34 -32.46 7.64
C GLN A 377 9.59 -31.98 8.39
N PRO A 378 9.53 -30.79 9.04
CA PRO A 378 10.68 -30.28 9.76
C PRO A 378 10.99 -31.12 10.99
N ASN A 379 12.28 -31.32 11.26
CA ASN A 379 12.76 -31.94 12.47
C ASN A 379 13.54 -30.94 13.32
N ALA A 380 13.86 -31.35 14.57
CA ALA A 380 14.53 -30.48 15.52
C ALA A 380 15.90 -29.97 15.03
N GLU A 381 16.67 -30.83 14.36
CA GLU A 381 18.02 -30.49 13.84
C GLU A 381 17.96 -29.47 12.73
N ALA A 382 17.02 -29.62 11.78
CA ALA A 382 16.80 -28.66 10.70
C ALA A 382 16.39 -27.29 11.24
N ILE A 383 15.51 -27.25 12.24
CA ILE A 383 15.09 -26.01 12.89
C ILE A 383 16.28 -25.33 13.57
N GLU A 384 17.08 -26.08 14.35
CA GLU A 384 18.25 -25.52 15.01
C GLU A 384 19.32 -25.02 14.04
N LYS A 385 19.52 -25.73 12.94
CA LYS A 385 20.41 -25.28 11.87
C LYS A 385 19.92 -23.96 11.29
N MET A 386 18.65 -23.87 10.89
CA MET A 386 18.05 -22.65 10.34
C MET A 386 18.17 -21.49 11.33
N MET A 387 17.90 -21.72 12.63
CA MET A 387 18.03 -20.69 13.67
C MET A 387 19.47 -20.16 13.77
N ARG A 388 20.47 -21.04 13.72
CA ARG A 388 21.89 -20.64 13.76
C ARG A 388 22.31 -19.87 12.50
N GLU A 389 21.79 -20.22 11.35
CA GLU A 389 22.19 -19.64 10.07
C GLU A 389 21.49 -18.28 9.85
N HIS A 390 20.17 -18.19 10.07
CA HIS A 390 19.34 -17.09 9.61
C HIS A 390 18.68 -16.23 10.71
N PHE A 391 18.66 -16.71 11.98
CA PHE A 391 17.99 -16.01 13.10
C PHE A 391 18.93 -15.81 14.27
N ARG A 392 20.13 -15.31 14.01
CA ARG A 392 21.17 -15.14 15.05
C ARG A 392 20.72 -14.17 16.13
N GLY A 393 20.86 -14.59 17.39
CA GLY A 393 20.45 -13.78 18.54
C GLY A 393 18.97 -13.87 18.89
N PHE A 394 18.20 -14.72 18.20
CA PHE A 394 16.83 -15.05 18.55
C PHE A 394 16.77 -16.42 19.23
N THR A 395 15.83 -16.54 20.16
CA THR A 395 15.57 -17.81 20.86
C THR A 395 14.16 -18.29 20.54
N LEU A 396 14.06 -19.45 19.91
CA LEU A 396 12.78 -20.10 19.64
C LEU A 396 12.33 -20.87 20.88
N ALA A 397 11.19 -20.48 21.45
CA ALA A 397 10.63 -21.14 22.62
C ALA A 397 10.24 -22.61 22.29
N PRO A 398 10.35 -23.52 23.26
CA PRO A 398 10.09 -24.96 23.06
C PRO A 398 8.70 -25.23 22.45
N GLU A 399 7.67 -24.53 22.91
CA GLU A 399 6.31 -24.66 22.43
C GLU A 399 6.18 -24.31 20.93
N PHE A 400 6.88 -23.30 20.45
CA PHE A 400 6.88 -22.93 19.03
C PHE A 400 7.67 -23.94 18.21
N LYS A 401 8.80 -24.43 18.72
CA LYS A 401 9.56 -25.50 18.07
C LYS A 401 8.70 -26.75 17.89
N GLU A 402 7.96 -27.13 18.93
CA GLU A 402 7.08 -28.30 18.92
C GLU A 402 5.89 -28.09 17.95
N ALA A 403 5.29 -26.87 17.93
CA ALA A 403 4.23 -26.54 17.00
C ALA A 403 4.68 -26.68 15.54
N ILE A 404 5.91 -26.25 15.21
CA ILE A 404 6.51 -26.40 13.88
C ILE A 404 6.68 -27.89 13.54
N ILE A 405 7.27 -28.69 14.43
CA ILE A 405 7.53 -30.13 14.20
C ILE A 405 6.21 -30.88 14.01
N ARG A 406 5.23 -30.65 14.88
CA ARG A 406 3.93 -31.36 14.87
C ARG A 406 2.95 -30.76 13.84
N ARG A 407 3.27 -29.60 13.27
CA ARG A 407 2.37 -28.85 12.38
C ARG A 407 1.00 -28.58 13.02
N GLN A 408 1.00 -28.24 14.30
CA GLN A 408 -0.21 -27.98 15.07
C GLN A 408 -0.36 -26.48 15.32
N PRO A 409 -1.56 -25.90 15.07
CA PRO A 409 -1.84 -24.52 15.42
C PRO A 409 -1.63 -24.28 16.92
N PHE A 410 -0.94 -23.23 17.27
CA PHE A 410 -0.70 -22.77 18.65
C PHE A 410 -1.48 -21.51 19.00
N SER A 411 -2.14 -20.91 18.03
CA SER A 411 -2.97 -19.72 18.18
C SER A 411 -4.27 -19.87 17.37
N ARG A 412 -5.33 -19.21 17.83
CA ARG A 412 -6.60 -19.11 17.10
C ARG A 412 -6.63 -17.93 16.12
N THR A 413 -5.77 -16.95 16.32
CA THR A 413 -5.73 -15.72 15.53
C THR A 413 -4.56 -15.68 14.55
N LEU A 414 -3.47 -16.42 14.86
CA LEU A 414 -2.34 -16.62 13.95
C LEU A 414 -2.48 -18.01 13.32
N PHE A 415 -2.92 -18.04 12.09
CA PHE A 415 -3.27 -19.24 11.33
C PHE A 415 -2.74 -19.18 9.89
N GLY A 416 -2.88 -20.26 9.17
CA GLY A 416 -2.46 -20.36 7.76
C GLY A 416 -1.07 -20.99 7.62
N ASN A 417 -0.01 -20.32 8.06
CA ASN A 417 1.35 -20.85 8.02
C ASN A 417 1.92 -21.01 9.43
N ILE A 418 1.84 -22.21 9.98
CA ILE A 418 2.28 -22.50 11.37
C ILE A 418 3.74 -22.16 11.57
N THR A 419 4.62 -22.52 10.63
CA THR A 419 6.06 -22.25 10.74
C THR A 419 6.34 -20.75 10.74
N ALA A 420 5.80 -20.02 9.77
CA ALA A 420 5.99 -18.57 9.69
C ALA A 420 5.43 -17.86 10.93
N ASN A 421 4.21 -18.17 11.35
CA ASN A 421 3.60 -17.55 12.52
C ASN A 421 4.35 -17.87 13.84
N ALA A 422 4.89 -19.07 13.99
CA ALA A 422 5.72 -19.43 15.16
C ALA A 422 7.04 -18.63 15.19
N LEU A 423 7.70 -18.49 14.03
CA LEU A 423 8.89 -17.67 13.90
C LEU A 423 8.57 -16.17 14.06
N GLY A 424 7.44 -15.72 13.55
CA GLY A 424 6.95 -14.34 13.73
C GLY A 424 6.72 -14.00 15.21
N LEU A 425 6.10 -14.90 15.99
CA LEU A 425 5.97 -14.73 17.44
C LEU A 425 7.32 -14.80 18.18
N MET A 426 8.24 -15.61 17.73
CA MET A 426 9.61 -15.59 18.26
C MET A 426 10.23 -14.19 18.06
N ILE A 427 10.10 -13.62 16.86
CA ILE A 427 10.59 -12.26 16.58
C ILE A 427 9.87 -11.24 17.46
N ALA A 428 8.54 -11.32 17.58
CA ALA A 428 7.73 -10.43 18.40
C ALA A 428 8.17 -10.44 19.87
N ASN A 429 8.39 -11.61 20.45
CA ASN A 429 8.85 -11.77 21.83
C ASN A 429 10.26 -11.20 22.09
N ASN A 430 11.06 -11.02 21.04
CA ASN A 430 12.41 -10.44 21.13
C ASN A 430 12.46 -8.95 20.77
N THR A 431 11.42 -8.40 20.14
CA THR A 431 11.41 -7.02 19.60
C THR A 431 10.25 -6.18 20.12
N GLN A 432 9.26 -6.77 20.78
CA GLN A 432 8.02 -6.13 21.22
C GLN A 432 7.15 -5.60 20.05
N ILE A 433 7.30 -6.18 18.85
CA ILE A 433 6.48 -5.89 17.68
C ILE A 433 5.52 -7.07 17.49
N TYR A 434 4.26 -6.89 17.85
CA TYR A 434 3.27 -7.96 17.89
C TYR A 434 2.21 -7.84 16.80
N TRP A 435 1.71 -9.00 16.41
CA TRP A 435 0.61 -9.20 15.49
C TRP A 435 -0.63 -9.66 16.25
N GLN A 436 -1.78 -9.07 15.95
CA GLN A 436 -3.04 -9.46 16.58
C GLN A 436 -3.62 -10.73 15.92
N ASN A 437 -3.48 -10.85 14.61
CA ASN A 437 -4.02 -11.96 13.81
C ASN A 437 -3.22 -12.12 12.49
N SER A 438 -3.63 -13.08 11.64
CA SER A 438 -3.08 -13.30 10.30
C SER A 438 -4.08 -12.93 9.20
N ALA A 439 -4.96 -11.95 9.42
CA ALA A 439 -6.01 -11.56 8.49
C ALA A 439 -6.11 -10.03 8.37
N HIS A 440 -6.94 -9.57 7.45
CA HIS A 440 -7.23 -8.15 7.30
C HIS A 440 -8.02 -7.63 8.49
N THR A 441 -7.74 -6.42 8.92
CA THR A 441 -8.50 -5.73 9.95
C THR A 441 -9.34 -4.62 9.35
N ASN A 442 -10.24 -4.05 10.16
CA ASN A 442 -11.06 -2.90 9.77
C ASN A 442 -10.44 -1.55 10.19
N GLN A 443 -9.15 -1.54 10.50
CA GLN A 443 -8.47 -0.29 10.84
C GLN A 443 -8.48 0.66 9.64
N PRO A 444 -8.81 1.95 9.84
CA PRO A 444 -8.67 2.94 8.80
C PRO A 444 -7.21 3.08 8.36
N VAL A 445 -7.01 3.39 7.09
CA VAL A 445 -5.68 3.56 6.50
C VAL A 445 -5.38 5.02 6.19
N LEU A 446 -4.09 5.33 6.10
CA LEU A 446 -3.60 6.66 5.80
C LEU A 446 -3.74 6.97 4.31
N VAL A 447 -4.02 8.23 3.99
CA VAL A 447 -3.88 8.81 2.66
C VAL A 447 -2.92 9.98 2.72
N ALA A 448 -1.79 9.89 2.06
CA ALA A 448 -0.86 11.00 1.89
C ALA A 448 -0.95 11.51 0.44
N ALA A 449 -1.08 12.81 0.26
CA ALA A 449 -1.25 13.44 -1.04
C ALA A 449 -0.35 14.66 -1.19
N LEU A 450 0.34 14.80 -2.34
CA LEU A 450 1.20 15.94 -2.63
C LEU A 450 1.00 16.43 -4.06
N GLY A 451 0.94 17.75 -4.25
CA GLY A 451 0.91 18.40 -5.56
C GLY A 451 -0.49 18.86 -5.98
N ALA A 452 -0.76 18.83 -7.28
CA ALA A 452 -1.98 19.38 -7.87
C ALA A 452 -3.24 18.68 -7.30
N SER A 453 -4.14 19.45 -6.70
CA SER A 453 -5.39 18.98 -6.09
C SER A 453 -5.21 18.05 -4.88
N ALA A 454 -4.04 17.99 -4.26
CA ALA A 454 -3.76 17.14 -3.09
C ALA A 454 -4.66 17.47 -1.89
N GLU A 455 -5.11 18.72 -1.76
CA GLU A 455 -6.00 19.18 -0.68
C GLU A 455 -7.37 18.49 -0.67
N GLN A 456 -7.80 17.91 -1.79
CA GLN A 456 -9.06 17.17 -1.88
C GLN A 456 -9.02 15.85 -1.09
N PHE A 457 -7.83 15.31 -0.83
CA PHE A 457 -7.63 14.05 -0.11
C PHE A 457 -7.43 14.23 1.40
N ARG A 458 -7.64 15.44 1.93
CA ARG A 458 -7.60 15.72 3.37
C ARG A 458 -8.87 15.26 4.05
N GLY A 459 -8.75 14.87 5.35
CA GLY A 459 -9.87 14.59 6.24
C GLY A 459 -10.11 13.10 6.44
N TYR A 460 -11.28 12.78 6.99
CA TYR A 460 -11.72 11.40 7.25
C TYR A 460 -12.89 11.08 6.34
N TYR A 461 -12.83 9.99 5.59
CA TYR A 461 -13.82 9.61 4.59
C TYR A 461 -13.78 8.12 4.27
N ASP A 462 -14.72 7.67 3.47
CA ASP A 462 -14.81 6.28 3.01
C ASP A 462 -13.91 6.01 1.79
N ASN A 463 -13.46 4.75 1.58
CA ASN A 463 -12.63 4.39 0.44
C ASN A 463 -13.35 4.64 -0.92
N ALA A 464 -14.68 4.53 -0.97
CA ALA A 464 -15.43 4.92 -2.16
C ALA A 464 -15.38 6.44 -2.42
N ASP A 465 -15.28 7.28 -1.35
CA ASP A 465 -15.05 8.71 -1.51
C ASP A 465 -13.67 9.01 -2.09
N PHE A 466 -12.65 8.25 -1.70
CA PHE A 466 -11.33 8.34 -2.33
C PHE A 466 -11.44 8.15 -3.86
N GLY A 467 -12.12 7.09 -4.29
CA GLY A 467 -12.32 6.80 -5.71
C GLY A 467 -13.09 7.91 -6.42
N ARG A 468 -14.14 8.48 -5.81
CA ARG A 468 -14.89 9.63 -6.34
C ARG A 468 -14.00 10.87 -6.48
N LYS A 469 -13.20 11.18 -5.47
CA LYS A 469 -12.22 12.29 -5.49
C LYS A 469 -11.19 12.09 -6.59
N LEU A 470 -10.61 10.90 -6.70
CA LEU A 470 -9.62 10.57 -7.73
C LEU A 470 -10.19 10.76 -9.14
N LYS A 471 -11.40 10.26 -9.39
CA LYS A 471 -12.11 10.45 -10.66
C LYS A 471 -12.38 11.92 -10.96
N THR A 472 -12.86 12.68 -9.99
CA THR A 472 -13.12 14.13 -10.09
C THR A 472 -11.85 14.89 -10.46
N VAL A 473 -10.73 14.57 -9.83
CA VAL A 473 -9.42 15.18 -10.11
C VAL A 473 -8.93 14.82 -11.51
N ILE A 474 -9.05 13.56 -11.92
CA ILE A 474 -8.71 13.13 -13.28
C ILE A 474 -9.60 13.83 -14.32
N GLU A 475 -10.91 13.96 -14.09
CA GLU A 475 -11.82 14.65 -15.03
C GLU A 475 -11.59 16.16 -15.08
N GLY A 476 -10.92 16.75 -14.12
CA GLY A 476 -10.72 18.20 -14.01
C GLY A 476 -11.97 18.96 -13.59
N LYS A 477 -12.92 18.29 -12.94
CA LYS A 477 -14.13 18.86 -12.38
C LYS A 477 -13.88 19.32 -10.95
N LYS A 478 -14.60 20.35 -10.46
CA LYS A 478 -14.62 20.68 -9.03
C LYS A 478 -15.57 19.73 -8.32
N ASP A 479 -15.16 19.20 -7.17
CA ASP A 479 -16.07 18.52 -6.26
C ASP A 479 -17.24 19.47 -5.92
N ARG A 480 -18.46 19.05 -6.18
CA ARG A 480 -19.64 19.71 -5.62
C ARG A 480 -19.81 19.13 -4.22
N PRO A 481 -19.86 19.95 -3.17
CA PRO A 481 -20.17 19.44 -1.83
C PRO A 481 -21.54 18.74 -1.91
N SER A 482 -21.59 17.52 -1.45
CA SER A 482 -22.81 16.72 -1.26
C SER A 482 -23.66 17.28 -0.15
#